data_02ddfa1fdaf984772403c2264690be1d
#
_entry.id   02ddfa1fdaf984772403c2264690be1d
#
_cell.length_a   1.000
_cell.length_b   1.000
_cell.length_c   1.000
_cell.angle_alpha   90.00
_cell.angle_beta   90.00
_cell.angle_gamma   90.00
#
_symmetry.space_group_name_H-M   'P 1'
#
loop_
_entity.id
_entity.type
_entity.pdbx_description
1 polymer ?
#
loop_
_entity_poly.entity_id
_entity_poly.type
_entity_poly.pdbx_seq_one_letter_code
_entity_poly.pdbx_strand_id
1 'polypeptide(L)'
;NIFLYAKGLSAHGSHPEKGDNALYKLFYCLGAEYEIFQQLYHIFVEAPQSIGLDLEDEKSGKLTYNLGSCQIKNKKIVCALDIRFPISYNKDDITSILKKGMPCQVERGLFHDPLYVDENHPLVRTLLTAYDSAMGNKTPSKPIAIGGGTYARALPVGVAFGPVLPGMEAPMHENDEFISLQHFDVLTKIYYKAIKEICFYDG
;
A
#
# COMPACT_ATOMS: atom_id res chain seq x y z
N ASN A 1 -30.62 -14.83 -21.12
CA ASN A 1 -29.43 -14.17 -20.56
C ASN A 1 -28.95 -14.97 -19.35
N ILE A 2 -27.65 -15.20 -19.25
CA ILE A 2 -27.01 -15.83 -18.09
C ILE A 2 -26.18 -14.75 -17.41
N PHE A 3 -26.29 -14.65 -16.11
CA PHE A 3 -25.52 -13.73 -15.29
C PHE A 3 -24.61 -14.53 -14.37
N LEU A 4 -23.32 -14.17 -14.32
CA LEU A 4 -22.35 -14.73 -13.39
C LEU A 4 -22.06 -13.69 -12.30
N TYR A 5 -22.13 -14.12 -11.06
CA TYR A 5 -21.84 -13.30 -9.90
C TYR A 5 -20.71 -13.93 -9.09
N ALA A 6 -19.67 -13.17 -8.79
CA ALA A 6 -18.64 -13.58 -7.86
C ALA A 6 -18.66 -12.66 -6.65
N LYS A 7 -18.61 -13.24 -5.45
CA LYS A 7 -18.48 -12.50 -4.19
C LYS A 7 -17.03 -12.53 -3.75
N GLY A 8 -16.50 -11.37 -3.41
CA GLY A 8 -15.17 -11.18 -2.85
C GLY A 8 -15.19 -10.63 -1.43
N LEU A 9 -14.02 -10.43 -0.87
CA LEU A 9 -13.75 -9.74 0.38
C LEU A 9 -12.83 -8.55 0.07
N SER A 10 -13.27 -7.35 0.45
CA SER A 10 -12.47 -6.15 0.28
C SER A 10 -11.26 -6.17 1.22
N ALA A 11 -10.13 -5.63 0.76
CA ALA A 11 -8.94 -5.42 1.57
C ALA A 11 -8.26 -4.11 1.16
N HIS A 12 -7.46 -3.56 2.07
CA HIS A 12 -6.65 -2.38 1.77
C HIS A 12 -5.64 -2.70 0.66
N GLY A 13 -5.41 -1.76 -0.29
CA GLY A 13 -4.54 -1.98 -1.45
C GLY A 13 -3.09 -2.32 -1.12
N SER A 14 -2.61 -2.01 0.11
CA SER A 14 -1.28 -2.43 0.58
C SER A 14 -1.25 -3.85 1.15
N HIS A 15 -2.40 -4.47 1.37
CA HIS A 15 -2.56 -5.82 1.93
C HIS A 15 -3.59 -6.62 1.12
N PRO A 16 -3.40 -6.77 -0.19
CA PRO A 16 -4.35 -7.49 -1.05
C PRO A 16 -4.51 -8.95 -0.64
N GLU A 17 -3.52 -9.54 0.03
CA GLU A 17 -3.54 -10.91 0.54
C GLU A 17 -4.56 -11.15 1.66
N LYS A 18 -5.04 -10.09 2.31
CA LYS A 18 -6.12 -10.17 3.32
C LYS A 18 -7.51 -10.17 2.71
N GLY A 19 -7.59 -9.90 1.42
CA GLY A 19 -8.84 -9.89 0.65
C GLY A 19 -9.07 -11.15 -0.16
N ASP A 20 -10.16 -11.11 -0.93
CA ASP A 20 -10.53 -12.15 -1.88
C ASP A 20 -11.11 -11.49 -3.12
N ASN A 21 -10.30 -11.37 -4.17
CA ASN A 21 -10.65 -10.58 -5.34
C ASN A 21 -11.68 -11.31 -6.23
N ALA A 22 -12.88 -10.76 -6.30
CA ALA A 22 -13.98 -11.32 -7.09
C ALA A 22 -13.67 -11.41 -8.60
N LEU A 23 -12.81 -10.53 -9.13
CA LEU A 23 -12.41 -10.57 -10.54
C LEU A 23 -11.60 -11.83 -10.86
N TYR A 24 -10.74 -12.26 -9.95
CA TYR A 24 -9.97 -13.49 -10.14
C TYR A 24 -10.87 -14.73 -10.23
N LYS A 25 -11.92 -14.78 -9.41
CA LYS A 25 -12.93 -15.85 -9.49
C LYS A 25 -13.69 -15.84 -10.83
N LEU A 26 -14.05 -14.65 -11.31
CA LEU A 26 -14.69 -14.51 -12.62
C LEU A 26 -13.75 -14.91 -13.75
N PHE A 27 -12.47 -14.52 -13.69
CA PHE A 27 -11.49 -14.92 -14.70
C PHE A 27 -11.27 -16.42 -14.72
N TYR A 28 -11.19 -17.06 -13.55
CA TYR A 28 -11.11 -18.51 -13.45
C TYR A 28 -12.31 -19.20 -14.13
N CYS A 29 -13.54 -18.78 -13.79
CA CYS A 29 -14.75 -19.36 -14.36
C CYS A 29 -14.86 -19.11 -15.87
N LEU A 30 -14.59 -17.88 -16.33
CA LEU A 30 -14.71 -17.51 -17.74
C LEU A 30 -13.56 -18.08 -18.58
N GLY A 31 -12.41 -18.35 -17.97
CA GLY A 31 -11.23 -18.93 -18.63
C GLY A 31 -11.47 -20.32 -19.19
N ALA A 32 -12.48 -21.05 -18.69
CA ALA A 32 -12.89 -22.33 -19.24
C ALA A 32 -13.41 -22.22 -20.68
N GLU A 33 -14.00 -21.08 -21.04
CA GLU A 33 -14.62 -20.87 -22.36
C GLU A 33 -13.87 -19.81 -23.21
N TYR A 34 -13.16 -18.88 -22.54
CA TYR A 34 -12.54 -17.75 -23.21
C TYR A 34 -11.06 -17.62 -22.82
N GLU A 35 -10.18 -17.92 -23.76
CA GLU A 35 -8.72 -17.91 -23.58
C GLU A 35 -8.19 -16.61 -22.96
N ILE A 36 -8.76 -15.46 -23.31
CA ILE A 36 -8.34 -14.16 -22.75
C ILE A 36 -8.48 -14.09 -21.23
N PHE A 37 -9.54 -14.67 -20.66
CA PHE A 37 -9.72 -14.68 -19.20
C PHE A 37 -8.81 -15.72 -18.52
N GLN A 38 -8.50 -16.82 -19.20
CA GLN A 38 -7.48 -17.76 -18.75
C GLN A 38 -6.11 -17.09 -18.68
N GLN A 39 -5.73 -16.33 -19.71
CA GLN A 39 -4.48 -15.57 -19.72
C GLN A 39 -4.43 -14.51 -18.60
N LEU A 40 -5.51 -13.77 -18.39
CA LEU A 40 -5.59 -12.79 -17.28
C LEU A 40 -5.48 -13.46 -15.91
N TYR A 41 -6.13 -14.60 -15.71
CA TYR A 41 -6.00 -15.36 -14.48
C TYR A 41 -4.57 -15.84 -14.27
N HIS A 42 -3.96 -16.40 -15.30
CA HIS A 42 -2.57 -16.84 -15.25
C HIS A 42 -1.62 -15.70 -14.86
N ILE A 43 -1.71 -14.56 -15.53
CA ILE A 43 -0.84 -13.40 -15.30
C ILE A 43 -0.99 -12.85 -13.89
N PHE A 44 -2.21 -12.69 -13.39
CA PHE A 44 -2.44 -11.99 -12.12
C PHE A 44 -2.51 -12.92 -10.90
N VAL A 45 -2.66 -14.22 -11.08
CA VAL A 45 -2.84 -15.17 -9.97
C VAL A 45 -1.76 -16.24 -9.93
N GLU A 46 -1.51 -16.90 -11.07
CA GLU A 46 -0.63 -18.07 -11.11
C GLU A 46 0.85 -17.70 -11.30
N ALA A 47 1.13 -16.72 -12.16
CA ALA A 47 2.48 -16.35 -12.55
C ALA A 47 2.73 -14.84 -12.66
N PRO A 48 2.49 -14.03 -11.58
CA PRO A 48 2.70 -12.58 -11.63
C PRO A 48 4.16 -12.18 -11.88
N GLN A 49 5.11 -13.04 -11.56
CA GLN A 49 6.53 -12.85 -11.87
C GLN A 49 6.80 -12.81 -13.40
N SER A 50 5.94 -13.42 -14.22
CA SER A 50 6.08 -13.42 -15.69
C SER A 50 5.99 -12.01 -16.28
N ILE A 51 5.36 -11.08 -15.58
CA ILE A 51 5.23 -9.68 -15.98
C ILE A 51 6.02 -8.74 -15.06
N GLY A 52 6.91 -9.29 -14.19
CA GLY A 52 7.81 -8.54 -13.33
C GLY A 52 7.16 -7.94 -12.08
N LEU A 53 6.08 -8.54 -11.57
CA LEU A 53 5.42 -8.11 -10.33
C LEU A 53 5.96 -8.80 -9.06
N ASP A 54 7.17 -9.32 -9.10
CA ASP A 54 7.86 -10.00 -7.98
C ASP A 54 9.01 -9.18 -7.38
N LEU A 55 8.95 -7.86 -7.54
CA LEU A 55 10.00 -6.94 -7.06
C LEU A 55 9.99 -6.84 -5.53
N GLU A 56 11.19 -6.72 -4.97
CA GLU A 56 11.40 -6.60 -3.53
C GLU A 56 12.65 -5.77 -3.24
N ASP A 57 12.67 -5.05 -2.12
CA ASP A 57 13.88 -4.51 -1.52
C ASP A 57 13.92 -4.70 -0.01
N GLU A 58 15.13 -4.59 0.57
CA GLU A 58 15.35 -4.82 2.00
C GLU A 58 14.66 -3.78 2.89
N LYS A 59 14.50 -2.53 2.40
CA LYS A 59 14.02 -1.40 3.21
C LYS A 59 12.50 -1.28 3.23
N SER A 60 11.84 -1.56 2.11
CA SER A 60 10.39 -1.37 1.96
C SER A 60 9.62 -2.65 1.64
N GLY A 61 10.32 -3.78 1.48
CA GLY A 61 9.70 -5.08 1.27
C GLY A 61 9.23 -5.32 -0.16
N LYS A 62 8.21 -6.17 -0.29
CA LYS A 62 7.71 -6.65 -1.58
C LYS A 62 6.75 -5.67 -2.24
N LEU A 63 6.79 -5.65 -3.57
CA LEU A 63 5.73 -5.06 -4.37
C LEU A 63 4.40 -5.74 -4.06
N THR A 64 3.35 -4.93 -3.89
CA THR A 64 1.98 -5.42 -3.86
C THR A 64 1.20 -4.88 -5.04
N TYR A 65 0.27 -5.66 -5.56
CA TYR A 65 -0.62 -5.23 -6.63
C TYR A 65 -2.03 -5.78 -6.42
N ASN A 66 -3.01 -5.03 -6.91
CA ASN A 66 -4.40 -5.46 -6.91
C ASN A 66 -5.08 -5.05 -8.22
N LEU A 67 -5.81 -5.96 -8.82
CA LEU A 67 -6.69 -5.67 -9.93
C LEU A 67 -7.98 -5.05 -9.38
N GLY A 68 -8.05 -3.72 -9.41
CA GLY A 68 -9.15 -2.96 -8.80
C GLY A 68 -10.41 -2.93 -9.66
N SER A 69 -10.29 -2.99 -10.98
CA SER A 69 -11.45 -3.05 -11.88
C SER A 69 -11.12 -3.69 -13.22
N CYS A 70 -12.16 -4.24 -13.84
CA CYS A 70 -12.12 -4.77 -15.20
C CYS A 70 -13.41 -4.38 -15.91
N GLN A 71 -13.29 -3.80 -17.10
CA GLN A 71 -14.42 -3.35 -17.91
C GLN A 71 -14.25 -3.76 -19.35
N ILE A 72 -15.36 -4.06 -20.02
CA ILE A 72 -15.36 -4.27 -21.47
C ILE A 72 -15.91 -3.01 -22.14
N LYS A 73 -15.04 -2.31 -22.87
CA LYS A 73 -15.38 -1.09 -23.62
C LYS A 73 -14.94 -1.22 -25.08
N ASN A 74 -15.85 -0.99 -26.01
CA ASN A 74 -15.54 -1.01 -27.44
C ASN A 74 -14.79 -2.28 -27.88
N LYS A 75 -15.25 -3.44 -27.41
CA LYS A 75 -14.64 -4.76 -27.66
C LYS A 75 -13.21 -4.91 -27.12
N LYS A 76 -12.79 -4.05 -26.19
CA LYS A 76 -11.52 -4.16 -25.49
C LYS A 76 -11.77 -4.42 -24.01
N ILE A 77 -10.93 -5.24 -23.40
CA ILE A 77 -10.88 -5.41 -21.95
C ILE A 77 -9.94 -4.35 -21.41
N VAL A 78 -10.42 -3.54 -20.47
CA VAL A 78 -9.66 -2.50 -19.80
C VAL A 78 -9.61 -2.82 -18.31
N CYS A 79 -8.40 -3.07 -17.82
CA CYS A 79 -8.13 -3.40 -16.43
C CYS A 79 -7.39 -2.25 -15.75
N ALA A 80 -7.75 -1.93 -14.50
CA ALA A 80 -7.01 -0.99 -13.68
C ALA A 80 -6.29 -1.73 -12.55
N LEU A 81 -4.97 -1.55 -12.50
CA LEU A 81 -4.11 -2.09 -11.45
C LEU A 81 -3.72 -0.99 -10.46
N ASP A 82 -3.85 -1.26 -9.17
CA ASP A 82 -3.17 -0.54 -8.09
C ASP A 82 -1.88 -1.29 -7.78
N ILE A 83 -0.73 -0.63 -7.94
CA ILE A 83 0.60 -1.22 -7.70
C ILE A 83 1.33 -0.37 -6.67
N ARG A 84 1.80 -1.01 -5.60
CA ARG A 84 2.66 -0.45 -4.56
C ARG A 84 4.03 -1.08 -4.68
N PHE A 85 5.03 -0.30 -5.03
CA PHE A 85 6.35 -0.82 -5.38
C PHE A 85 7.44 -0.32 -4.41
N PRO A 86 8.53 -1.10 -4.29
CA PRO A 86 9.64 -0.80 -3.40
C PRO A 86 10.33 0.53 -3.75
N ILE A 87 10.92 1.16 -2.74
CA ILE A 87 11.60 2.47 -2.87
C ILE A 87 12.81 2.46 -3.80
N SER A 88 13.36 1.28 -4.09
CA SER A 88 14.47 1.10 -5.05
C SER A 88 14.05 1.31 -6.51
N TYR A 89 12.76 1.44 -6.77
CA TYR A 89 12.20 1.62 -8.11
C TYR A 89 11.46 2.95 -8.20
N ASN A 90 11.39 3.49 -9.41
CA ASN A 90 10.59 4.67 -9.72
C ASN A 90 9.47 4.32 -10.73
N LYS A 91 8.63 5.28 -11.01
CA LYS A 91 7.49 5.13 -11.93
C LYS A 91 7.87 4.68 -13.33
N ASP A 92 9.01 5.12 -13.82
CA ASP A 92 9.44 4.81 -15.18
C ASP A 92 9.98 3.39 -15.26
N ASP A 93 10.62 2.92 -14.19
CA ASP A 93 11.04 1.52 -14.05
C ASP A 93 9.83 0.58 -14.09
N ILE A 94 8.84 0.82 -13.23
CA ILE A 94 7.62 0.00 -13.16
C ILE A 94 6.86 0.03 -14.47
N THR A 95 6.71 1.21 -15.08
CA THR A 95 6.04 1.33 -16.38
C THR A 95 6.78 0.54 -17.48
N SER A 96 8.10 0.57 -17.47
CA SER A 96 8.94 -0.12 -18.44
C SER A 96 8.88 -1.64 -18.27
N ILE A 97 8.90 -2.10 -17.01
CA ILE A 97 8.74 -3.53 -16.66
C ILE A 97 7.39 -4.04 -17.16
N LEU A 98 6.31 -3.35 -16.83
CA LEU A 98 4.97 -3.75 -17.25
C LEU A 98 4.80 -3.72 -18.78
N LYS A 99 5.29 -2.67 -19.47
CA LYS A 99 5.22 -2.60 -20.93
C LYS A 99 5.98 -3.74 -21.61
N LYS A 100 7.04 -4.23 -20.99
CA LYS A 100 7.83 -5.35 -21.51
C LYS A 100 7.18 -6.71 -21.22
N GLY A 101 6.57 -6.85 -20.05
CA GLY A 101 6.00 -8.12 -19.59
C GLY A 101 4.56 -8.36 -20.03
N MET A 102 3.76 -7.30 -20.14
CA MET A 102 2.33 -7.43 -20.47
C MET A 102 2.11 -7.65 -21.98
N PRO A 103 1.24 -8.60 -22.37
CA PRO A 103 0.90 -8.84 -23.78
C PRO A 103 -0.16 -7.84 -24.30
N CYS A 104 -0.26 -6.66 -23.72
CA CYS A 104 -1.27 -5.65 -24.06
C CYS A 104 -0.71 -4.23 -23.91
N GLN A 105 -1.50 -3.24 -24.33
CA GLN A 105 -1.15 -1.83 -24.14
C GLN A 105 -1.20 -1.48 -22.65
N VAL A 106 -0.12 -0.88 -22.16
CA VAL A 106 -0.01 -0.36 -20.79
C VAL A 106 -0.02 1.15 -20.83
N GLU A 107 -0.99 1.76 -20.14
CA GLU A 107 -1.10 3.20 -19.93
C GLU A 107 -0.91 3.52 -18.46
N ARG A 108 -0.23 4.62 -18.17
CA ARG A 108 -0.02 5.10 -16.81
C ARG A 108 -1.21 5.92 -16.37
N GLY A 109 -1.82 5.54 -15.26
CA GLY A 109 -2.85 6.32 -14.58
C GLY A 109 -2.28 7.32 -13.58
N LEU A 110 -3.03 7.56 -12.50
CA LEU A 110 -2.57 8.36 -11.37
C LEU A 110 -1.34 7.71 -10.73
N PHE A 111 -0.36 8.53 -10.43
CA PHE A 111 0.92 8.04 -9.97
C PHE A 111 1.51 8.88 -8.83
N HIS A 112 2.12 8.19 -7.86
CA HIS A 112 2.91 8.81 -6.80
C HIS A 112 4.20 8.01 -6.60
N ASP A 113 5.33 8.70 -6.55
CA ASP A 113 6.59 8.06 -6.14
C ASP A 113 6.53 7.65 -4.67
N PRO A 114 7.26 6.61 -4.25
CA PRO A 114 7.39 6.26 -2.84
C PRO A 114 7.91 7.44 -2.03
N LEU A 115 7.37 7.63 -0.83
CA LEU A 115 7.93 8.56 0.14
C LEU A 115 8.94 7.81 1.01
N TYR A 116 10.18 8.25 1.01
CA TYR A 116 11.22 7.68 1.85
C TYR A 116 12.05 8.77 2.52
N VAL A 117 12.24 8.65 3.81
CA VAL A 117 13.18 9.45 4.60
C VAL A 117 14.06 8.47 5.38
N ASP A 118 15.38 8.66 5.31
CA ASP A 118 16.36 7.76 5.97
C ASP A 118 16.10 7.70 7.48
N GLU A 119 16.26 6.51 8.07
CA GLU A 119 16.03 6.29 9.51
C GLU A 119 16.96 7.14 10.41
N ASN A 120 18.12 7.53 9.90
CA ASN A 120 19.07 8.39 10.59
C ASN A 120 18.80 9.89 10.40
N HIS A 121 17.80 10.25 9.57
CA HIS A 121 17.43 11.65 9.40
C HIS A 121 17.00 12.26 10.74
N PRO A 122 17.42 13.51 11.07
CA PRO A 122 17.10 14.15 12.35
C PRO A 122 15.60 14.11 12.69
N LEU A 123 14.74 14.42 11.74
CA LEU A 123 13.28 14.35 11.92
C LEU A 123 12.82 12.97 12.39
N VAL A 124 13.28 11.89 11.75
CA VAL A 124 12.88 10.52 12.10
C VAL A 124 13.37 10.16 13.50
N ARG A 125 14.62 10.47 13.80
CA ARG A 125 15.21 10.22 15.14
C ARG A 125 14.50 10.98 16.25
N THR A 126 14.18 12.25 16.04
CA THR A 126 13.44 13.06 17.01
C THR A 126 12.05 12.46 17.26
N LEU A 127 11.32 12.09 16.22
CA LEU A 127 10.00 11.48 16.35
C LEU A 127 10.04 10.13 17.09
N LEU A 128 11.02 9.28 16.79
CA LEU A 128 11.20 8.00 17.49
C LEU A 128 11.56 8.21 18.95
N THR A 129 12.43 9.17 19.27
CA THR A 129 12.78 9.52 20.65
C THR A 129 11.55 10.02 21.42
N ALA A 130 10.74 10.89 20.81
CA ALA A 130 9.49 11.37 21.40
C ALA A 130 8.50 10.24 21.67
N TYR A 131 8.34 9.30 20.71
CA TYR A 131 7.52 8.11 20.84
C TYR A 131 8.00 7.23 21.99
N ASP A 132 9.27 6.84 22.00
CA ASP A 132 9.85 5.97 23.03
C ASP A 132 9.72 6.58 24.42
N SER A 133 9.99 7.88 24.53
CA SER A 133 9.81 8.62 25.78
C SER A 133 8.35 8.67 26.25
N ALA A 134 7.39 8.77 25.33
CA ALA A 134 5.96 8.78 25.67
C ALA A 134 5.46 7.40 26.10
N MET A 135 5.97 6.35 25.45
CA MET A 135 5.58 4.96 25.71
C MET A 135 6.37 4.32 26.86
N GLY A 136 7.45 4.93 27.31
CA GLY A 136 8.35 4.35 28.31
C GLY A 136 9.15 3.16 27.80
N ASN A 137 9.44 3.13 26.50
CA ASN A 137 10.20 2.06 25.87
C ASN A 137 11.65 2.05 26.35
N LYS A 138 12.15 0.87 26.74
CA LYS A 138 13.55 0.68 27.12
C LYS A 138 14.46 0.38 25.95
N THR A 139 13.90 -0.15 24.86
CA THR A 139 14.60 -0.45 23.62
C THR A 139 14.16 0.56 22.56
N PRO A 140 15.09 1.17 21.82
CA PRO A 140 14.75 2.12 20.76
C PRO A 140 13.82 1.49 19.71
N SER A 141 12.76 2.20 19.37
CA SER A 141 11.85 1.82 18.29
C SER A 141 12.50 2.07 16.93
N LYS A 142 12.03 1.34 15.92
CA LYS A 142 12.46 1.51 14.53
C LYS A 142 11.32 2.06 13.69
N PRO A 143 11.62 2.84 12.64
CA PRO A 143 10.60 3.23 11.68
C PRO A 143 10.09 1.99 10.93
N ILE A 144 8.87 2.09 10.43
CA ILE A 144 8.26 1.01 9.64
C ILE A 144 7.93 1.55 8.24
N ALA A 145 8.03 0.68 7.25
CA ALA A 145 7.50 0.94 5.92
C ALA A 145 6.04 0.47 5.83
N ILE A 146 5.20 1.29 5.22
CA ILE A 146 3.79 0.97 4.97
C ILE A 146 3.45 1.21 3.50
N GLY A 147 2.57 0.42 2.94
CA GLY A 147 2.09 0.59 1.56
C GLY A 147 1.07 1.72 1.39
N GLY A 148 0.68 2.42 2.47
CA GLY A 148 -0.28 3.52 2.44
C GLY A 148 0.31 4.85 1.98
N GLY A 149 -0.50 5.70 1.32
CA GLY A 149 -0.16 7.08 1.03
C GLY A 149 -0.63 8.02 2.14
N THR A 150 0.16 9.05 2.48
CA THR A 150 -0.18 10.05 3.48
C THR A 150 0.06 11.47 2.97
N TYR A 151 -0.48 12.47 3.67
CA TYR A 151 -0.24 13.88 3.37
C TYR A 151 1.24 14.30 3.53
N ALA A 152 2.07 13.49 4.20
CA ALA A 152 3.50 13.75 4.31
C ALA A 152 4.20 13.89 2.94
N ARG A 153 3.61 13.31 1.88
CA ARG A 153 4.10 13.46 0.50
C ARG A 153 4.05 14.90 -0.04
N ALA A 154 3.26 15.78 0.57
CA ALA A 154 3.19 17.19 0.19
C ALA A 154 4.37 18.01 0.74
N LEU A 155 5.16 17.46 1.63
CA LEU A 155 6.30 18.14 2.25
C LEU A 155 7.60 17.76 1.53
N PRO A 156 8.54 18.71 1.39
CA PRO A 156 9.87 18.40 0.83
C PRO A 156 10.61 17.31 1.62
N VAL A 157 10.45 17.30 2.95
CA VAL A 157 10.87 16.25 3.86
C VAL A 157 9.73 16.03 4.85
N GLY A 158 9.17 14.83 4.85
CA GLY A 158 8.06 14.49 5.74
C GLY A 158 7.91 13.01 5.93
N VAL A 159 7.40 12.61 7.07
CA VAL A 159 7.07 11.22 7.39
C VAL A 159 5.68 11.14 8.01
N ALA A 160 5.02 9.99 7.88
CA ALA A 160 3.82 9.71 8.66
C ALA A 160 4.23 9.34 10.09
N PHE A 161 3.48 9.84 11.07
CA PHE A 161 3.74 9.57 12.48
C PHE A 161 2.41 9.31 13.22
N GLY A 162 2.15 8.04 13.53
CA GLY A 162 0.85 7.58 14.04
C GLY A 162 -0.23 7.55 12.94
N PRO A 163 -1.53 7.45 13.28
CA PRO A 163 -2.08 7.28 14.63
C PRO A 163 -2.14 5.83 15.12
N VAL A 164 -1.89 4.83 14.28
CA VAL A 164 -2.01 3.42 14.65
C VAL A 164 -0.80 2.99 15.46
N LEU A 165 -1.03 2.50 16.67
CA LEU A 165 0.01 1.99 17.55
C LEU A 165 0.07 0.45 17.48
N PRO A 166 1.25 -0.16 17.71
CA PRO A 166 1.38 -1.61 17.75
C PRO A 166 0.39 -2.27 18.70
N GLY A 167 -0.32 -3.30 18.22
CA GLY A 167 -1.29 -4.06 19.01
C GLY A 167 -2.65 -3.39 19.21
N MET A 168 -2.89 -2.24 18.59
CA MET A 168 -4.20 -1.58 18.61
C MET A 168 -4.97 -1.83 17.33
N GLU A 169 -6.28 -2.09 17.49
CA GLU A 169 -7.19 -2.14 16.36
C GLU A 169 -7.43 -0.73 15.84
N ALA A 170 -7.35 -0.57 14.53
CA ALA A 170 -7.67 0.66 13.84
C ALA A 170 -8.35 0.31 12.50
N PRO A 171 -9.67 0.13 12.51
CA PRO A 171 -10.44 -0.11 11.30
C PRO A 171 -10.42 1.16 10.45
N MET A 172 -9.47 1.22 9.51
CA MET A 172 -9.36 2.33 8.58
C MET A 172 -10.16 2.05 7.31
N HIS A 173 -10.94 3.04 6.86
CA HIS A 173 -11.76 2.95 5.64
C HIS A 173 -12.86 1.87 5.71
N GLU A 174 -13.28 1.51 6.91
CA GLU A 174 -14.36 0.56 7.16
C GLU A 174 -15.60 1.27 7.74
N ASN A 175 -16.73 0.57 7.71
CA ASN A 175 -17.92 1.05 8.42
C ASN A 175 -17.63 1.08 9.92
N ASP A 176 -18.17 2.09 10.61
CA ASP A 176 -18.00 2.26 12.06
C ASP A 176 -16.52 2.43 12.49
N GLU A 177 -15.70 3.11 11.67
CA GLU A 177 -14.33 3.48 12.03
C GLU A 177 -14.30 4.18 13.40
N PHE A 178 -13.45 3.72 14.29
CA PHE A 178 -13.37 4.23 15.66
C PHE A 178 -11.95 4.33 16.19
N ILE A 179 -11.79 5.14 17.24
CA ILE A 179 -10.61 5.16 18.10
C ILE A 179 -11.07 5.06 19.55
N SER A 180 -10.43 4.21 20.36
CA SER A 180 -10.74 4.14 21.78
C SER A 180 -10.23 5.39 22.53
N LEU A 181 -10.90 5.79 23.61
CA LEU A 181 -10.46 6.92 24.45
C LEU A 181 -9.05 6.68 25.01
N GLN A 182 -8.74 5.45 25.41
CA GLN A 182 -7.41 5.08 25.89
C GLN A 182 -6.34 5.31 24.81
N HIS A 183 -6.65 4.91 23.55
CA HIS A 183 -5.75 5.12 22.41
C HIS A 183 -5.56 6.63 22.17
N PHE A 184 -6.65 7.41 22.21
CA PHE A 184 -6.61 8.85 22.02
C PHE A 184 -5.73 9.54 23.09
N ASP A 185 -5.83 9.14 24.37
CA ASP A 185 -4.99 9.66 25.45
C ASP A 185 -3.50 9.37 25.24
N VAL A 186 -3.19 8.17 24.78
CA VAL A 186 -1.80 7.79 24.46
C VAL A 186 -1.26 8.62 23.29
N LEU A 187 -2.03 8.76 22.22
CA LEU A 187 -1.65 9.58 21.06
C LEU A 187 -1.43 11.05 21.45
N THR A 188 -2.29 11.60 22.32
CA THR A 188 -2.14 12.97 22.82
C THR A 188 -0.79 13.17 23.50
N LYS A 189 -0.36 12.22 24.31
CA LYS A 189 0.97 12.26 24.97
C LYS A 189 2.11 12.18 23.97
N ILE A 190 2.00 11.29 22.99
CA ILE A 190 3.01 11.11 21.95
C ILE A 190 3.16 12.39 21.12
N TYR A 191 2.05 12.94 20.62
CA TYR A 191 2.07 14.15 19.79
C TYR A 191 2.51 15.38 20.56
N TYR A 192 2.10 15.53 21.84
CA TYR A 192 2.60 16.61 22.68
C TYR A 192 4.13 16.59 22.78
N LYS A 193 4.73 15.42 23.05
CA LYS A 193 6.19 15.28 23.10
C LYS A 193 6.85 15.55 21.75
N ALA A 194 6.31 15.00 20.67
CA ALA A 194 6.84 15.20 19.32
C ALA A 194 6.85 16.69 18.93
N ILE A 195 5.74 17.40 19.16
CA ILE A 195 5.64 18.85 18.89
C ILE A 195 6.64 19.62 19.73
N LYS A 196 6.76 19.29 21.02
CA LYS A 196 7.73 19.93 21.91
C LYS A 196 9.16 19.78 21.40
N GLU A 197 9.56 18.56 21.05
CA GLU A 197 10.92 18.27 20.55
C GLU A 197 11.22 18.91 19.20
N ILE A 198 10.22 19.02 18.30
CA ILE A 198 10.42 19.59 16.95
C ILE A 198 10.37 21.12 16.96
N CYS A 199 9.43 21.71 17.71
CA CYS A 199 9.15 23.15 17.62
C CYS A 199 9.86 23.98 18.66
N PHE A 200 10.29 23.39 19.79
CA PHE A 200 10.85 24.10 20.94
C PHE A 200 12.21 23.51 21.36
N TYR A 201 12.94 22.94 20.41
CA TYR A 201 14.30 22.49 20.65
C TYR A 201 15.19 23.73 20.88
N ASP A 202 15.45 24.06 22.12
CA ASP A 202 16.51 24.97 22.51
C ASP A 202 17.84 24.25 22.30
N GLY A 203 18.54 24.55 21.19
CA GLY A 203 19.81 23.97 20.77
C GLY A 203 20.95 24.24 21.73
#